data_7f1de867b7884528f33432936f332557
#
_entry.id   7f1de867b7884528f33432936f332557
#
_cell.length_a   1.000
_cell.length_b   1.000
_cell.length_c   1.000
_cell.angle_alpha   90.00
_cell.angle_beta   90.00
_cell.angle_gamma   90.00
#
_symmetry.space_group_name_H-M   'P 1'
#
loop_
_entity.id
_entity.type
_entity.pdbx_description
1 polymer ?
#
loop_
_entity_poly.entity_id
_entity_poly.type
_entity_poly.pdbx_seq_one_letter_code
_entity_poly.pdbx_strand_id
1 'polypeptide(L)'
;MNLARNLISDDEWTFFEGFIRAVRHPNGRKPADHRLVLNGIFWIARTGAPWRDLPEEFGKWSSVYRQFRRWTLAGLWEDILDALNHAGIAPDKLQMVDSTVIR
;
A
#
# COMPACT_ATOMS: atom_id res chain seq x y z
N MET A 1 18.27 -7.96 -8.18
CA MET A 1 17.47 -6.73 -8.17
C MET A 1 16.55 -6.73 -6.94
N ASN A 2 16.54 -5.64 -6.22
CA ASN A 2 15.65 -5.51 -5.07
C ASN A 2 14.28 -4.97 -5.52
N LEU A 3 13.29 -5.85 -5.63
CA LEU A 3 11.96 -5.48 -6.10
C LEU A 3 11.28 -4.44 -5.20
N ALA A 4 11.59 -4.47 -3.91
CA ALA A 4 10.95 -3.58 -2.95
C ALA A 4 11.31 -2.10 -3.15
N ARG A 5 12.44 -1.80 -3.77
CA ARG A 5 12.91 -0.42 -3.93
C ARG A 5 12.29 0.31 -5.11
N ASN A 6 11.70 -0.42 -6.07
CA ASN A 6 11.33 0.17 -7.35
C ASN A 6 9.86 0.42 -7.55
N LEU A 7 9.00 0.11 -6.56
CA LEU A 7 7.56 0.25 -6.71
C LEU A 7 7.04 1.63 -6.31
N ILE A 8 7.63 2.24 -5.29
CA ILE A 8 7.19 3.53 -4.78
C ILE A 8 8.40 4.45 -4.63
N SER A 9 8.35 5.62 -5.25
CA SER A 9 9.39 6.64 -5.09
C SER A 9 9.30 7.29 -3.71
N ASP A 10 10.32 8.06 -3.33
CA ASP A 10 10.32 8.77 -2.06
C ASP A 10 9.18 9.79 -1.99
N ASP A 11 8.92 10.49 -3.09
CA ASP A 11 7.81 11.46 -3.15
C ASP A 11 6.46 10.77 -3.02
N GLU A 12 6.30 9.63 -3.70
CA GLU A 12 5.08 8.85 -3.61
C GLU A 12 4.88 8.33 -2.19
N TRP A 13 5.95 7.85 -1.57
CA TRP A 13 5.87 7.38 -0.19
C TRP A 13 5.45 8.50 0.76
N THR A 14 6.01 9.69 0.61
CA THR A 14 5.64 10.84 1.44
C THR A 14 4.13 11.11 1.35
N PHE A 15 3.58 11.03 0.15
CA PHE A 15 2.15 11.19 -0.08
C PHE A 15 1.34 10.13 0.65
N PHE A 16 1.67 8.84 0.46
CA PHE A 16 0.94 7.74 1.07
C PHE A 16 1.09 7.74 2.59
N GLU A 17 2.26 8.10 3.09
CA GLU A 17 2.54 8.08 4.52
C GLU A 17 1.56 8.95 5.31
N GLY A 18 1.17 10.10 4.75
CA GLY A 18 0.22 10.99 5.41
C GLY A 18 -1.11 10.30 5.67
N PHE A 19 -1.61 9.52 4.71
CA PHE A 19 -2.86 8.78 4.85
C PHE A 19 -2.71 7.63 5.84
N ILE A 20 -1.59 6.93 5.79
CA ILE A 20 -1.32 5.81 6.71
C ILE A 20 -1.28 6.29 8.16
N ARG A 21 -0.67 7.45 8.41
CA ARG A 21 -0.66 8.04 9.75
C ARG A 21 -2.05 8.36 10.27
N ALA A 22 -2.93 8.81 9.37
CA ALA A 22 -4.28 9.19 9.75
C ALA A 22 -5.12 8.00 10.23
N VAL A 23 -4.85 6.80 9.72
CA VAL A 23 -5.58 5.59 10.09
C VAL A 23 -4.81 4.73 11.11
N ARG A 24 -3.64 5.19 11.54
CA ARG A 24 -2.81 4.44 12.47
C ARG A 24 -3.44 4.42 13.87
N HIS A 25 -3.45 3.25 14.47
CA HIS A 25 -3.97 3.09 15.83
C HIS A 25 -3.02 3.76 16.83
N PRO A 26 -3.51 4.68 17.70
CA PRO A 26 -2.65 5.45 18.60
C PRO A 26 -1.90 4.62 19.62
N ASN A 27 -2.44 3.46 19.99
CA ASN A 27 -1.82 2.57 20.98
C ASN A 27 -1.12 1.39 20.30
N GLY A 28 -0.88 1.47 19.00
CA GLY A 28 -0.26 0.39 18.26
C GLY A 28 1.19 0.17 18.67
N ARG A 29 1.65 -1.07 18.49
CA ARG A 29 3.05 -1.39 18.64
C ARG A 29 3.88 -0.56 17.67
N LYS A 30 5.20 -0.47 17.94
CA LYS A 30 6.11 0.13 16.98
C LYS A 30 5.79 -0.45 15.59
N PRO A 31 5.49 0.39 14.62
CA PRO A 31 5.03 -0.09 13.33
C PRO A 31 6.11 -0.88 12.61
N ALA A 32 5.65 -1.90 11.88
CA ALA A 32 6.46 -2.51 10.85
C ALA A 32 6.83 -1.44 9.82
N ASP A 33 7.76 -1.76 8.95
CA ASP A 33 8.13 -0.86 7.85
C ASP A 33 6.93 -0.73 6.90
N HIS A 34 6.13 0.28 7.09
CA HIS A 34 4.89 0.48 6.31
C HIS A 34 5.17 0.74 4.83
N ARG A 35 6.30 1.34 4.51
CA ARG A 35 6.69 1.53 3.12
C ARG A 35 6.92 0.18 2.45
N LEU A 36 7.60 -0.72 3.13
CA LEU A 36 7.85 -2.06 2.62
C LEU A 36 6.55 -2.83 2.45
N VAL A 37 5.66 -2.74 3.43
CA VAL A 37 4.33 -3.37 3.37
C VAL A 37 3.55 -2.85 2.17
N LEU A 38 3.53 -1.53 1.97
CA LEU A 38 2.81 -0.92 0.86
C LEU A 38 3.38 -1.36 -0.49
N ASN A 39 4.71 -1.45 -0.59
CA ASN A 39 5.35 -1.99 -1.80
C ASN A 39 4.88 -3.41 -2.10
N GLY A 40 4.76 -4.24 -1.08
CA GLY A 40 4.27 -5.61 -1.21
C GLY A 40 2.83 -5.66 -1.69
N ILE A 41 1.97 -4.80 -1.13
CA ILE A 41 0.57 -4.70 -1.54
C ILE A 41 0.47 -4.31 -3.01
N PHE A 42 1.23 -3.32 -3.44
CA PHE A 42 1.22 -2.89 -4.84
C PHE A 42 1.81 -3.94 -5.77
N TRP A 43 2.79 -4.71 -5.31
CA TRP A 43 3.31 -5.83 -6.09
C TRP A 43 2.20 -6.86 -6.37
N ILE A 44 1.40 -7.21 -5.36
CA ILE A 44 0.25 -8.11 -5.53
C ILE A 44 -0.77 -7.50 -6.50
N ALA A 45 -1.11 -6.23 -6.33
CA ALA A 45 -2.08 -5.55 -7.19
C ALA A 45 -1.61 -5.50 -8.65
N ARG A 46 -0.32 -5.28 -8.85
CA ARG A 46 0.27 -5.14 -10.18
C ARG A 46 0.40 -6.48 -10.91
N THR A 47 0.76 -7.53 -10.19
CA THR A 47 1.03 -8.83 -10.79
C THR A 47 -0.20 -9.73 -10.84
N GLY A 48 -1.18 -9.48 -9.97
CA GLY A 48 -2.33 -10.36 -9.83
C GLY A 48 -2.02 -11.67 -9.13
N ALA A 49 -0.83 -11.80 -8.55
CA ALA A 49 -0.41 -13.03 -7.88
C ALA A 49 -1.22 -13.29 -6.60
N PRO A 50 -1.35 -14.57 -6.18
CA PRO A 50 -1.91 -14.87 -4.87
C PRO A 50 -1.03 -14.32 -3.76
N TRP A 51 -1.64 -13.97 -2.63
CA TRP A 51 -0.88 -13.42 -1.49
C TRP A 51 0.26 -14.33 -1.04
N ARG A 52 0.07 -15.65 -1.10
CA ARG A 52 1.10 -16.61 -0.71
C ARG A 52 2.34 -16.56 -1.58
N ASP A 53 2.24 -15.99 -2.77
CA ASP A 53 3.36 -15.87 -3.70
C ASP A 53 4.16 -14.58 -3.48
N LEU A 54 3.79 -13.77 -2.49
CA LEU A 54 4.51 -12.54 -2.20
C LEU A 54 5.98 -12.82 -1.90
N PRO A 55 6.93 -12.19 -2.62
CA PRO A 55 8.34 -12.38 -2.33
C PRO A 55 8.69 -12.01 -0.87
N GLU A 56 9.56 -12.78 -0.26
CA GLU A 56 9.95 -12.59 1.14
C GLU A 56 10.61 -11.24 1.40
N GLU A 57 11.19 -10.63 0.37
CA GLU A 57 11.81 -9.32 0.51
C GLU A 57 10.84 -8.22 0.93
N PHE A 58 9.53 -8.44 0.72
CA PHE A 58 8.48 -7.53 1.20
C PHE A 58 8.01 -7.84 2.62
N GLY A 59 8.51 -8.92 3.21
CA GLY A 59 8.08 -9.40 4.51
C GLY A 59 7.24 -10.66 4.39
N LYS A 60 6.83 -11.19 5.54
CA LYS A 60 6.00 -12.38 5.58
C LYS A 60 4.62 -12.08 4.99
N TRP A 61 4.18 -12.87 4.01
CA TRP A 61 2.94 -12.59 3.29
C TRP A 61 1.73 -12.42 4.21
N SER A 62 1.63 -13.24 5.25
CA SER A 62 0.49 -13.18 6.15
C SER A 62 0.46 -11.88 6.97
N SER A 63 1.61 -11.32 7.29
CA SER A 63 1.71 -10.04 7.99
C SER A 63 1.32 -8.89 7.06
N VAL A 64 1.77 -8.93 5.82
CA VAL A 64 1.44 -7.92 4.82
C VAL A 64 -0.06 -7.97 4.51
N TYR A 65 -0.62 -9.16 4.35
CA TYR A 65 -2.05 -9.34 4.10
C TYR A 65 -2.90 -8.79 5.25
N ARG A 66 -2.48 -9.07 6.49
CA ARG A 66 -3.19 -8.60 7.68
C ARG A 66 -3.22 -7.07 7.74
N GLN A 67 -2.09 -6.44 7.41
CA GLN A 67 -2.01 -4.98 7.38
C GLN A 67 -2.86 -4.42 6.23
N PHE A 68 -2.85 -5.08 5.07
CA PHE A 68 -3.70 -4.70 3.95
C PHE A 68 -5.18 -4.70 4.35
N ARG A 69 -5.62 -5.76 5.01
CA ARG A 69 -7.01 -5.85 5.48
C ARG A 69 -7.36 -4.73 6.46
N ARG A 70 -6.45 -4.46 7.37
CA ARG A 70 -6.65 -3.41 8.37
C ARG A 70 -6.83 -2.04 7.72
N TRP A 71 -5.99 -1.74 6.75
CA TRP A 71 -6.07 -0.48 6.02
C TRP A 71 -7.33 -0.41 5.16
N THR A 72 -7.70 -1.52 4.53
CA THR A 72 -8.92 -1.59 3.72
C THR A 72 -10.16 -1.30 4.57
N LEU A 73 -10.23 -1.91 5.74
CA LEU A 73 -11.37 -1.69 6.65
C LEU A 73 -11.41 -0.27 7.21
N ALA A 74 -10.27 0.38 7.31
CA ALA A 74 -10.18 1.76 7.79
C ALA A 74 -10.51 2.80 6.71
N GLY A 75 -10.75 2.36 5.47
CA GLY A 75 -11.08 3.28 4.36
C GLY A 75 -9.89 4.00 3.76
N LEU A 76 -8.68 3.47 3.97
CA LEU A 76 -7.46 4.11 3.48
C LEU A 76 -7.47 4.32 1.97
N TRP A 77 -7.89 3.29 1.22
CA TRP A 77 -7.80 3.32 -0.25
C TRP A 77 -8.76 4.34 -0.85
N GLU A 78 -9.96 4.45 -0.30
CA GLU A 78 -10.95 5.42 -0.75
C GLU A 78 -10.44 6.85 -0.52
N ASP A 79 -9.82 7.11 0.63
CA ASP A 79 -9.26 8.43 0.93
C ASP A 79 -8.13 8.78 -0.03
N ILE A 80 -7.28 7.81 -0.34
CA ILE A 80 -6.19 8.01 -1.29
C ILE A 80 -6.72 8.29 -2.69
N LEU A 81 -7.72 7.51 -3.15
CA LEU A 81 -8.33 7.71 -4.46
C LEU A 81 -8.95 9.09 -4.58
N ASP A 82 -9.66 9.54 -3.56
CA ASP A 82 -10.25 10.88 -3.55
C ASP A 82 -9.17 11.95 -3.70
N ALA A 83 -8.09 11.81 -2.95
CA ALA A 83 -6.99 12.77 -3.02
C ALA A 83 -6.31 12.79 -4.39
N LEU A 84 -6.12 11.61 -4.99
CA LEU A 84 -5.51 11.51 -6.31
C LEU A 84 -6.40 12.13 -7.38
N ASN A 85 -7.71 11.91 -7.29
CA ASN A 85 -8.66 12.51 -8.23
C ASN A 85 -8.67 14.02 -8.13
N HIS A 86 -8.63 14.56 -6.93
CA HIS A 86 -8.60 16.01 -6.72
C HIS A 86 -7.29 16.64 -7.19
N ALA A 87 -6.20 15.93 -7.06
CA ALA A 87 -4.88 16.43 -7.44
C ALA A 87 -4.60 16.33 -8.95
N GLY A 88 -5.44 15.61 -9.70
CA GLY A 88 -5.22 15.42 -11.13
C GLY A 88 -3.98 14.59 -11.44
N ILE A 89 -3.68 13.60 -10.62
CA ILE A 89 -2.48 12.78 -10.75
C ILE A 89 -2.62 11.77 -11.88
N ALA A 90 -1.48 11.34 -12.43
CA ALA A 90 -1.38 10.47 -13.60
C ALA A 90 -2.22 9.20 -13.46
N PRO A 91 -2.89 8.76 -14.56
CA PRO A 91 -3.81 7.63 -14.53
C PRO A 91 -3.20 6.31 -14.05
N ASP A 92 -1.91 6.08 -14.26
CA ASP A 92 -1.26 4.85 -13.83
C ASP A 92 -1.26 4.69 -12.30
N LYS A 93 -1.10 5.79 -11.57
CA LYS A 93 -1.15 5.77 -10.10
C LYS A 93 -2.57 5.51 -9.62
N LEU A 94 -3.56 6.14 -10.23
CA LEU A 94 -4.97 5.88 -9.93
C LEU A 94 -5.32 4.42 -10.16
N GLN A 95 -4.86 3.85 -11.25
CA GLN A 95 -5.13 2.47 -11.59
C GLN A 95 -4.53 1.51 -10.58
N MET A 96 -3.33 1.78 -10.10
CA MET A 96 -2.67 0.95 -9.11
C MET A 96 -3.47 0.90 -7.80
N VAL A 97 -3.91 2.07 -7.30
CA VAL A 97 -4.69 2.14 -6.07
C VAL A 97 -6.08 1.54 -6.28
N ASP A 98 -6.71 1.81 -7.42
CA ASP A 98 -8.03 1.29 -7.75
C ASP A 98 -8.03 -0.24 -7.80
N SER A 99 -7.00 -0.84 -8.39
CA SER A 99 -6.84 -2.30 -8.42
C SER A 99 -6.73 -2.88 -7.02
N THR A 100 -6.11 -2.14 -6.10
CA THR A 100 -5.99 -2.55 -4.70
C THR A 100 -7.33 -2.53 -4.00
N VAL A 101 -8.16 -1.52 -4.26
CA VAL A 101 -9.49 -1.38 -3.65
C VAL A 101 -10.43 -2.50 -4.08
N ILE A 102 -10.38 -2.90 -5.34
CA ILE A 102 -11.29 -3.89 -5.91
C ILE A 102 -11.03 -5.30 -5.36
N ARG A 103 -9.86 -5.54 -4.86
CA ARG A 103 -9.53 -6.83 -4.28
C ARG A 103 -10.00 -6.93 -2.85
#